data_3676feb421df919c1e1e1250c0dca5b7
#
_entry.id   3676feb421df919c1e1e1250c0dca5b7
#
_cell.length_a   1.000
_cell.length_b   1.000
_cell.length_c   1.000
_cell.angle_alpha   90.00
_cell.angle_beta   90.00
_cell.angle_gamma   90.00
#
_symmetry.space_group_name_H-M   'P 1'
#
loop_
_entity.id
_entity.type
_entity.pdbx_description
1 polymer ?
#
loop_
_entity_poly.entity_id
_entity_poly.type
_entity_poly.pdbx_seq_one_letter_code
_entity_poly.pdbx_strand_id
1 'polypeptide(L)'
;PWWISGLLLPLFSGWSDSALSAFATSMWWLHFVGILAFLNYLPKSKHFHIILAFPNVWYSKLAPRGQIPAMESVTTEIKAMMDPSFVPDPNAVPPARFGAKDVHDLHFANLLNAYSCTECGRCTSECPANQTGKKLSPRRIMMATRDRVEEVLAGGDSATQKTLLDDWITREELWACTTCNACVEACPVNIDPLDVILQMRQYLVMEESAAPSTVNVAMGNIENNAAPWAYPQADRGNWINS
;
A
#
# COMPACT_ATOMS: atom_id res chain seq x y z
N PRO A 1 10.25 36.77 -34.98
CA PRO A 1 9.00 36.40 -34.32
C PRO A 1 8.90 34.89 -34.31
N TRP A 2 8.40 34.36 -33.22
CA TRP A 2 8.13 32.94 -33.10
C TRP A 2 7.05 32.58 -34.12
N TRP A 3 7.23 31.48 -34.86
CA TRP A 3 6.36 31.13 -35.99
C TRP A 3 4.85 30.98 -35.58
N ILE A 4 4.54 30.50 -34.37
CA ILE A 4 3.15 30.42 -33.88
C ILE A 4 2.60 31.81 -33.52
N SER A 5 3.34 32.61 -32.75
CA SER A 5 2.87 33.94 -32.36
C SER A 5 2.78 34.89 -33.55
N GLY A 6 3.59 34.66 -34.62
CA GLY A 6 3.45 35.38 -35.89
C GLY A 6 2.09 35.20 -36.56
N LEU A 7 1.48 34.03 -36.45
CA LEU A 7 0.13 33.74 -36.96
C LEU A 7 -0.98 34.47 -36.19
N LEU A 8 -0.71 34.84 -34.94
CA LEU A 8 -1.68 35.57 -34.09
C LEU A 8 -1.58 37.08 -34.21
N LEU A 9 -0.48 37.64 -34.77
CA LEU A 9 -0.30 39.09 -34.94
C LEU A 9 -1.47 39.79 -35.64
N PRO A 10 -2.06 39.23 -36.73
CA PRO A 10 -3.18 39.89 -37.42
C PRO A 10 -4.40 40.11 -36.52
N LEU A 11 -4.62 39.29 -35.50
CA LEU A 11 -5.75 39.41 -34.55
C LEU A 11 -5.65 40.70 -33.69
N PHE A 12 -4.45 41.20 -33.49
CA PHE A 12 -4.14 42.35 -32.62
C PHE A 12 -3.77 43.62 -33.39
N SER A 13 -3.66 43.53 -34.73
CA SER A 13 -3.19 44.64 -35.58
C SER A 13 -4.03 45.91 -35.54
N GLY A 14 -5.32 45.83 -35.12
CA GLY A 14 -6.23 46.98 -34.97
C GLY A 14 -6.35 47.52 -33.55
N TRP A 15 -5.58 46.98 -32.59
CA TRP A 15 -5.67 47.39 -31.19
C TRP A 15 -4.75 48.57 -30.89
N SER A 16 -5.19 49.46 -30.00
CA SER A 16 -4.33 50.55 -29.50
C SER A 16 -3.25 50.00 -28.54
N ASP A 17 -2.15 50.70 -28.41
CA ASP A 17 -1.07 50.31 -27.50
C ASP A 17 -1.52 50.18 -26.05
N SER A 18 -2.46 51.03 -25.63
CA SER A 18 -3.06 50.95 -24.28
C SER A 18 -3.92 49.70 -24.11
N ALA A 19 -4.65 49.27 -25.11
CA ALA A 19 -5.46 48.06 -25.08
C ALA A 19 -4.57 46.80 -25.07
N LEU A 20 -3.50 46.79 -25.87
CA LEU A 20 -2.51 45.72 -25.89
C LEU A 20 -1.79 45.57 -24.54
N SER A 21 -1.39 46.70 -23.95
CA SER A 21 -0.76 46.69 -22.61
C SER A 21 -1.70 46.19 -21.53
N ALA A 22 -2.95 46.67 -21.54
CA ALA A 22 -3.96 46.20 -20.59
C ALA A 22 -4.25 44.67 -20.74
N PHE A 23 -4.38 44.23 -21.98
CA PHE A 23 -4.57 42.80 -22.27
C PHE A 23 -3.37 41.93 -21.82
N ALA A 24 -2.16 42.35 -22.15
CA ALA A 24 -0.93 41.66 -21.74
C ALA A 24 -0.83 41.58 -20.21
N THR A 25 -1.10 42.66 -19.50
CA THR A 25 -1.09 42.70 -18.04
C THR A 25 -2.17 41.79 -17.46
N SER A 26 -3.36 41.79 -18.04
CA SER A 26 -4.47 40.93 -17.61
C SER A 26 -4.14 39.46 -17.81
N MET A 27 -3.54 39.06 -18.95
CA MET A 27 -3.11 37.72 -19.24
C MET A 27 -1.99 37.27 -18.30
N TRP A 28 -1.07 38.17 -17.96
CA TRP A 28 -0.01 37.89 -16.99
C TRP A 28 -0.58 37.58 -15.60
N TRP A 29 -1.50 38.41 -15.12
CA TRP A 29 -2.17 38.19 -13.85
C TRP A 29 -3.01 36.91 -13.85
N LEU A 30 -3.77 36.67 -14.93
CA LEU A 30 -4.54 35.43 -15.07
C LEU A 30 -3.67 34.19 -14.99
N HIS A 31 -2.53 34.21 -15.66
CA HIS A 31 -1.57 33.13 -15.63
C HIS A 31 -1.00 32.93 -14.23
N PHE A 32 -0.56 33.99 -13.58
CA PHE A 32 0.01 33.93 -12.24
C PHE A 32 -1.00 33.43 -11.19
N VAL A 33 -2.20 34.00 -11.18
CA VAL A 33 -3.29 33.58 -10.28
C VAL A 33 -3.72 32.13 -10.61
N GLY A 34 -3.74 31.77 -11.89
CA GLY A 34 -4.05 30.41 -12.33
C GLY A 34 -3.06 29.38 -11.82
N ILE A 35 -1.76 29.68 -11.85
CA ILE A 35 -0.72 28.81 -11.27
C ILE A 35 -0.93 28.64 -9.76
N LEU A 36 -1.17 29.75 -9.03
CA LEU A 36 -1.38 29.67 -7.58
C LEU A 36 -2.65 28.89 -7.24
N ALA A 37 -3.73 29.07 -7.99
CA ALA A 37 -4.97 28.30 -7.84
C ALA A 37 -4.73 26.83 -8.10
N PHE A 38 -3.99 26.48 -9.15
CA PHE A 38 -3.61 25.12 -9.47
C PHE A 38 -2.76 24.47 -8.37
N LEU A 39 -1.77 25.19 -7.82
CA LEU A 39 -0.95 24.71 -6.70
C LEU A 39 -1.81 24.40 -5.46
N ASN A 40 -2.82 25.21 -5.17
CA ASN A 40 -3.76 24.95 -4.06
C ASN A 40 -4.72 23.79 -4.36
N TYR A 41 -5.01 23.51 -5.62
CA TYR A 41 -5.82 22.37 -6.05
C TYR A 41 -5.05 21.06 -6.05
N LEU A 42 -3.75 21.06 -6.30
CA LEU A 42 -2.88 19.89 -6.40
C LEU A 42 -3.07 18.87 -5.24
N PRO A 43 -3.04 19.29 -3.95
CA PRO A 43 -3.17 18.35 -2.84
C PRO A 43 -4.51 17.60 -2.78
N LYS A 44 -5.55 18.18 -3.41
CA LYS A 44 -6.90 17.59 -3.48
C LYS A 44 -7.15 16.84 -4.79
N SER A 45 -6.14 16.74 -5.64
CA SER A 45 -6.26 16.16 -6.96
C SER A 45 -5.47 14.86 -7.09
N LYS A 46 -5.80 14.08 -8.12
CA LYS A 46 -5.04 12.87 -8.49
C LYS A 46 -3.54 13.17 -8.74
N HIS A 47 -3.16 14.40 -9.06
CA HIS A 47 -1.76 14.79 -9.30
C HIS A 47 -0.91 14.88 -8.02
N PHE A 48 -1.49 14.77 -6.85
CA PHE A 48 -0.76 14.80 -5.58
C PHE A 48 0.29 13.68 -5.48
N HIS A 49 0.05 12.55 -6.15
CA HIS A 49 1.02 11.45 -6.23
C HIS A 49 2.39 11.86 -6.77
N ILE A 50 2.47 12.89 -7.63
CA ILE A 50 3.74 13.38 -8.19
C ILE A 50 4.63 13.92 -7.07
N ILE A 51 4.05 14.68 -6.14
CA ILE A 51 4.77 15.21 -4.98
C ILE A 51 5.09 14.09 -3.99
N LEU A 52 4.12 13.20 -3.73
CA LEU A 52 4.28 12.13 -2.77
C LEU A 52 5.21 11.00 -3.23
N ALA A 53 5.47 10.86 -4.53
CA ALA A 53 6.42 9.88 -5.05
C ALA A 53 7.82 10.04 -4.44
N PHE A 54 8.29 11.27 -4.21
CA PHE A 54 9.61 11.54 -3.62
C PHE A 54 9.72 11.00 -2.17
N PRO A 55 8.87 11.43 -1.21
CA PRO A 55 8.92 10.87 0.13
C PRO A 55 8.60 9.37 0.14
N ASN A 56 7.73 8.88 -0.74
CA ASN A 56 7.43 7.46 -0.83
C ASN A 56 8.65 6.61 -1.19
N VAL A 57 9.43 7.04 -2.17
CA VAL A 57 10.69 6.36 -2.52
C VAL A 57 11.71 6.49 -1.40
N TRP A 58 11.77 7.65 -0.73
CA TRP A 58 12.68 7.87 0.40
C TRP A 58 12.41 6.93 1.57
N TYR A 59 11.13 6.71 1.93
CA TYR A 59 10.71 5.82 3.01
C TYR A 59 10.46 4.38 2.55
N SER A 60 10.84 4.02 1.32
CA SER A 60 10.69 2.66 0.83
C SER A 60 11.61 1.68 1.57
N LYS A 61 11.19 0.43 1.66
CA LYS A 61 11.99 -0.65 2.27
C LYS A 61 13.28 -0.85 1.47
N LEU A 62 14.43 -0.82 2.17
CA LEU A 62 15.76 -1.09 1.61
C LEU A 62 16.18 -2.55 1.79
N ALA A 63 15.42 -3.33 2.55
CA ALA A 63 15.65 -4.76 2.70
C ALA A 63 15.44 -5.49 1.36
N PRO A 64 16.12 -6.63 1.13
CA PRO A 64 15.93 -7.42 -0.07
C PRO A 64 14.45 -7.71 -0.32
N ARG A 65 14.01 -7.62 -1.57
CA ARG A 65 12.64 -7.97 -1.95
C ARG A 65 12.38 -9.44 -1.61
N GLY A 66 11.21 -9.72 -1.06
CA GLY A 66 10.90 -11.05 -0.55
C GLY A 66 11.27 -11.29 0.91
N GLN A 67 12.05 -10.42 1.55
CA GLN A 67 12.24 -10.47 2.99
C GLN A 67 10.98 -9.93 3.68
N ILE A 68 10.18 -10.83 4.22
CA ILE A 68 9.01 -10.49 5.03
C ILE A 68 9.49 -10.04 6.41
N PRO A 69 9.12 -8.86 6.90
CA PRO A 69 9.51 -8.40 8.22
C PRO A 69 8.87 -9.29 9.29
N ALA A 70 9.68 -9.69 10.27
CA ALA A 70 9.18 -10.38 11.44
C ALA A 70 8.45 -9.38 12.38
N MET A 71 7.45 -9.86 13.10
CA MET A 71 6.80 -9.08 14.14
C MET A 71 7.74 -8.97 15.34
N GLU A 72 8.16 -7.75 15.67
CA GLU A 72 9.17 -7.53 16.72
C GLU A 72 8.71 -8.03 18.09
N SER A 73 7.44 -7.81 18.44
CA SER A 73 6.85 -8.31 19.69
C SER A 73 6.92 -9.83 19.81
N VAL A 74 6.53 -10.55 18.76
CA VAL A 74 6.58 -12.01 18.72
C VAL A 74 8.04 -12.50 18.75
N THR A 75 8.92 -11.84 18.01
CA THR A 75 10.35 -12.16 18.00
C THR A 75 10.98 -12.00 19.37
N THR A 76 10.60 -10.96 20.11
CA THR A 76 11.07 -10.69 21.48
C THR A 76 10.60 -11.76 22.45
N GLU A 77 9.34 -12.18 22.39
CA GLU A 77 8.80 -13.25 23.22
C GLU A 77 9.50 -14.60 22.94
N ILE A 78 9.66 -14.94 21.66
CA ILE A 78 10.34 -16.18 21.26
C ILE A 78 11.80 -16.17 21.75
N LYS A 79 12.51 -15.04 21.61
CA LYS A 79 13.87 -14.92 22.13
C LYS A 79 13.94 -15.09 23.64
N ALA A 80 13.01 -14.49 24.38
CA ALA A 80 12.92 -14.63 25.82
C ALA A 80 12.65 -16.09 26.26
N MET A 81 11.93 -16.87 25.45
CA MET A 81 11.67 -18.29 25.71
C MET A 81 12.87 -19.19 25.38
N MET A 82 13.61 -18.87 24.31
CA MET A 82 14.65 -19.73 23.76
C MET A 82 16.05 -19.41 24.29
N ASP A 83 16.30 -18.17 24.69
CA ASP A 83 17.60 -17.73 25.19
C ASP A 83 17.49 -17.23 26.64
N PRO A 84 17.94 -18.03 27.62
CA PRO A 84 17.89 -17.63 29.02
C PRO A 84 18.71 -16.37 29.37
N SER A 85 19.63 -15.98 28.49
CA SER A 85 20.45 -14.76 28.65
C SER A 85 19.79 -13.50 28.10
N PHE A 86 18.71 -13.67 27.32
CA PHE A 86 17.98 -12.54 26.73
C PHE A 86 17.07 -11.88 27.76
N VAL A 87 17.32 -10.60 28.00
CA VAL A 87 16.46 -9.79 28.88
C VAL A 87 15.63 -8.84 28.01
N PRO A 88 14.31 -9.01 27.97
CA PRO A 88 13.43 -8.07 27.26
C PRO A 88 13.54 -6.66 27.85
N ASP A 89 13.38 -5.63 27.02
CA ASP A 89 13.33 -4.25 27.48
C ASP A 89 12.12 -4.07 28.41
N PRO A 90 12.34 -3.71 29.70
CA PRO A 90 11.25 -3.54 30.67
C PRO A 90 10.32 -2.38 30.34
N ASN A 91 10.74 -1.47 29.43
CA ASN A 91 9.93 -0.35 28.96
C ASN A 91 9.25 -0.62 27.60
N ALA A 92 9.41 -1.83 27.03
CA ALA A 92 8.75 -2.20 25.80
C ALA A 92 7.22 -2.15 26.01
N VAL A 93 6.56 -1.29 25.26
CA VAL A 93 5.09 -1.23 25.25
C VAL A 93 4.59 -2.35 24.35
N PRO A 94 3.80 -3.30 24.87
CA PRO A 94 3.22 -4.34 24.01
C PRO A 94 2.35 -3.70 22.94
N PRO A 95 2.31 -4.27 21.73
CA PRO A 95 1.46 -3.74 20.67
C PRO A 95 -0.01 -3.76 21.12
N ALA A 96 -0.74 -2.70 20.86
CA ALA A 96 -2.17 -2.63 21.19
C ALA A 96 -2.98 -3.69 20.40
N ARG A 97 -2.45 -4.13 19.24
CA ARG A 97 -3.08 -5.11 18.35
C ARG A 97 -2.02 -5.78 17.48
N PHE A 98 -2.24 -7.04 17.14
CA PHE A 98 -1.40 -7.76 16.18
C PHE A 98 -1.94 -7.57 14.76
N GLY A 99 -1.11 -7.01 13.88
CA GLY A 99 -1.50 -6.73 12.50
C GLY A 99 -2.48 -5.54 12.38
N ALA A 100 -3.20 -5.48 11.26
CA ALA A 100 -4.07 -4.33 10.95
C ALA A 100 -5.49 -4.78 10.57
N LYS A 101 -6.49 -4.18 11.20
CA LYS A 101 -7.92 -4.30 10.84
C LYS A 101 -8.37 -3.11 10.02
N ASP A 102 -7.93 -1.92 10.38
CA ASP A 102 -8.32 -0.67 9.73
C ASP A 102 -7.08 0.21 9.48
N VAL A 103 -7.27 1.32 8.79
CA VAL A 103 -6.19 2.23 8.39
C VAL A 103 -5.40 2.81 9.56
N HIS A 104 -6.01 2.91 10.74
CA HIS A 104 -5.33 3.35 11.96
C HIS A 104 -4.27 2.37 12.48
N ASP A 105 -4.38 1.10 12.12
CA ASP A 105 -3.47 0.05 12.55
C ASP A 105 -2.28 -0.08 11.58
N LEU A 106 -2.39 0.50 10.37
CA LEU A 106 -1.35 0.42 9.34
C LEU A 106 -0.17 1.35 9.65
N HIS A 107 1.01 0.93 9.22
CA HIS A 107 2.20 1.78 9.30
C HIS A 107 2.07 3.02 8.41
N PHE A 108 2.67 4.13 8.82
CA PHE A 108 2.73 5.38 8.05
C PHE A 108 3.15 5.16 6.58
N ALA A 109 4.14 4.29 6.35
CA ALA A 109 4.61 3.98 4.99
C ALA A 109 3.51 3.38 4.11
N ASN A 110 2.58 2.59 4.66
CA ASN A 110 1.45 2.02 3.90
C ASN A 110 0.45 3.09 3.49
N LEU A 111 0.19 4.07 4.36
CA LEU A 111 -0.69 5.20 4.04
C LEU A 111 -0.06 6.10 2.97
N LEU A 112 1.25 6.37 3.10
CA LEU A 112 2.01 7.11 2.09
C LEU A 112 2.02 6.39 0.73
N ASN A 113 2.20 5.07 0.73
CA ASN A 113 2.08 4.21 -0.45
C ASN A 113 0.71 4.36 -1.13
N ALA A 114 -0.38 4.35 -0.34
CA ALA A 114 -1.74 4.45 -0.87
C ALA A 114 -1.98 5.79 -1.57
N TYR A 115 -1.52 6.90 -0.99
CA TYR A 115 -1.63 8.23 -1.59
C TYR A 115 -0.67 8.46 -2.76
N SER A 116 0.46 7.76 -2.81
CA SER A 116 1.41 7.82 -3.92
C SER A 116 0.97 7.00 -5.13
N CYS A 117 -0.05 6.17 -5.00
CA CYS A 117 -0.54 5.29 -6.06
C CYS A 117 -1.24 6.08 -7.17
N THR A 118 -0.74 5.99 -8.41
CA THR A 118 -1.35 6.61 -9.60
C THR A 118 -2.40 5.73 -10.28
N GLU A 119 -2.68 4.57 -9.72
CA GLU A 119 -3.63 3.60 -10.28
C GLU A 119 -3.27 3.07 -11.68
N CYS A 120 -2.00 3.08 -12.04
CA CYS A 120 -1.53 2.72 -13.38
C CYS A 120 -1.78 1.25 -13.78
N GLY A 121 -2.05 0.35 -12.81
CA GLY A 121 -2.42 -1.03 -13.03
C GLY A 121 -1.28 -2.03 -13.23
N ARG A 122 -0.01 -1.60 -13.33
CA ARG A 122 1.14 -2.51 -13.53
C ARG A 122 1.21 -3.64 -12.52
N CYS A 123 1.01 -3.33 -11.24
CA CYS A 123 1.00 -4.32 -10.17
C CYS A 123 -0.10 -5.39 -10.32
N THR A 124 -1.23 -5.02 -10.92
CA THR A 124 -2.34 -5.95 -11.17
C THR A 124 -2.06 -6.83 -12.38
N SER A 125 -1.49 -6.27 -13.46
CA SER A 125 -1.14 -7.05 -14.64
C SER A 125 -0.03 -8.08 -14.38
N GLU A 126 0.90 -7.78 -13.48
CA GLU A 126 1.96 -8.71 -13.09
C GLU A 126 1.56 -9.68 -11.95
N CYS A 127 0.37 -9.53 -11.39
CA CYS A 127 -0.09 -10.38 -10.29
C CYS A 127 -0.52 -11.77 -10.78
N PRO A 128 0.16 -12.87 -10.39
CA PRO A 128 -0.20 -14.21 -10.83
C PRO A 128 -1.59 -14.65 -10.35
N ALA A 129 -2.03 -14.19 -9.17
CA ALA A 129 -3.36 -14.46 -8.69
C ALA A 129 -4.43 -13.79 -9.57
N ASN A 130 -4.20 -12.54 -10.00
CA ASN A 130 -5.09 -11.84 -10.92
C ASN A 130 -5.10 -12.49 -12.30
N GLN A 131 -3.94 -12.84 -12.84
CA GLN A 131 -3.79 -13.49 -14.15
C GLN A 131 -4.52 -14.84 -14.22
N THR A 132 -4.59 -15.57 -13.11
CA THR A 132 -5.32 -16.85 -13.00
C THR A 132 -6.80 -16.70 -12.66
N GLY A 133 -7.35 -15.47 -12.68
CA GLY A 133 -8.76 -15.19 -12.46
C GLY A 133 -9.18 -15.18 -11.00
N LYS A 134 -8.26 -15.22 -10.03
CA LYS A 134 -8.58 -15.04 -8.61
C LYS A 134 -8.96 -13.60 -8.31
N LYS A 135 -9.76 -13.41 -7.29
CA LYS A 135 -10.32 -12.13 -6.87
C LYS A 135 -9.30 -11.31 -6.07
N LEU A 136 -8.21 -10.94 -6.74
CA LEU A 136 -7.17 -10.09 -6.16
C LEU A 136 -6.67 -9.10 -7.19
N SER A 137 -6.67 -7.81 -6.83
CA SER A 137 -5.99 -6.74 -7.55
C SER A 137 -5.14 -5.93 -6.57
N PRO A 138 -3.81 -6.01 -6.63
CA PRO A 138 -2.93 -5.21 -5.77
C PRO A 138 -3.18 -3.71 -5.88
N ARG A 139 -3.54 -3.21 -7.07
CA ARG A 139 -3.97 -1.82 -7.26
C ARG A 139 -5.19 -1.50 -6.40
N ARG A 140 -6.21 -2.39 -6.38
CA ARG A 140 -7.43 -2.19 -5.61
C ARG A 140 -7.16 -2.16 -4.10
N ILE A 141 -6.22 -2.95 -3.60
CA ILE A 141 -5.80 -2.92 -2.19
C ILE A 141 -5.35 -1.50 -1.82
N MET A 142 -4.47 -0.88 -2.64
CA MET A 142 -3.98 0.49 -2.37
C MET A 142 -5.09 1.54 -2.51
N MET A 143 -5.96 1.40 -3.51
CA MET A 143 -7.10 2.30 -3.69
C MET A 143 -8.06 2.22 -2.51
N ALA A 144 -8.44 1.02 -2.10
CA ALA A 144 -9.31 0.80 -0.94
C ALA A 144 -8.71 1.38 0.35
N THR A 145 -7.40 1.23 0.55
CA THR A 145 -6.70 1.82 1.69
C THR A 145 -6.79 3.35 1.67
N ARG A 146 -6.52 3.99 0.51
CA ARG A 146 -6.65 5.45 0.37
C ARG A 146 -8.09 5.92 0.61
N ASP A 147 -9.04 5.28 -0.06
CA ASP A 147 -10.45 5.68 0.00
C ASP A 147 -10.99 5.53 1.42
N ARG A 148 -10.54 4.49 2.16
CA ARG A 148 -10.86 4.33 3.58
C ARG A 148 -10.25 5.42 4.45
N VAL A 149 -9.02 5.85 4.20
CA VAL A 149 -8.40 6.99 4.91
C VAL A 149 -9.23 8.26 4.67
N GLU A 150 -9.65 8.52 3.43
CA GLU A 150 -10.48 9.68 3.10
C GLU A 150 -11.85 9.63 3.79
N GLU A 151 -12.48 8.45 3.86
CA GLU A 151 -13.73 8.24 4.59
C GLU A 151 -13.56 8.54 6.09
N VAL A 152 -12.48 8.07 6.70
CA VAL A 152 -12.18 8.33 8.12
C VAL A 152 -11.93 9.83 8.35
N LEU A 153 -11.19 10.49 7.49
CA LEU A 153 -10.91 11.93 7.60
C LEU A 153 -12.14 12.81 7.36
N ALA A 154 -13.06 12.36 6.52
CA ALA A 154 -14.34 13.05 6.31
C ALA A 154 -15.26 12.97 7.54
N GLY A 155 -15.06 11.99 8.41
CA GLY A 155 -15.86 11.78 9.62
C GLY A 155 -17.26 11.24 9.33
N GLY A 156 -18.10 11.16 10.38
CA GLY A 156 -19.47 10.67 10.29
C GLY A 156 -19.61 9.19 10.69
N ASP A 157 -20.81 8.66 10.56
CA ASP A 157 -21.15 7.30 11.01
C ASP A 157 -20.35 6.22 10.27
N SER A 158 -20.09 6.40 8.97
CA SER A 158 -19.27 5.49 8.18
C SER A 158 -17.83 5.36 8.69
N ALA A 159 -17.26 6.44 9.22
CA ALA A 159 -15.90 6.44 9.76
C ALA A 159 -15.75 5.50 10.96
N THR A 160 -16.81 5.34 11.76
CA THR A 160 -16.80 4.56 13.00
C THR A 160 -17.37 3.15 12.85
N GLN A 161 -18.26 2.92 11.87
CA GLN A 161 -18.96 1.65 11.69
C GLN A 161 -18.27 0.69 10.73
N LYS A 162 -17.52 1.21 9.75
CA LYS A 162 -16.83 0.41 8.76
C LYS A 162 -15.36 0.22 9.11
N THR A 163 -14.77 -0.83 8.57
CA THR A 163 -13.32 -1.10 8.66
C THR A 163 -12.74 -1.39 7.27
N LEU A 164 -11.41 -1.27 7.14
CA LEU A 164 -10.73 -1.62 5.90
C LEU A 164 -10.93 -3.12 5.58
N LEU A 165 -10.87 -3.96 6.62
CA LEU A 165 -11.14 -5.40 6.52
C LEU A 165 -12.65 -5.63 6.44
N ASP A 166 -13.06 -6.48 5.53
CA ASP A 166 -14.42 -6.93 5.22
C ASP A 166 -15.30 -5.90 4.49
N ASP A 167 -15.24 -4.59 4.82
CA ASP A 167 -16.05 -3.58 4.11
C ASP A 167 -15.40 -3.11 2.79
N TRP A 168 -14.06 -2.99 2.77
CA TRP A 168 -13.29 -2.50 1.63
C TRP A 168 -12.46 -3.59 0.96
N ILE A 169 -11.80 -4.42 1.76
CA ILE A 169 -10.94 -5.53 1.31
C ILE A 169 -11.48 -6.82 1.89
N THR A 170 -11.85 -7.75 1.03
CA THR A 170 -12.42 -9.03 1.45
C THR A 170 -11.35 -10.03 1.88
N ARG A 171 -11.71 -10.94 2.77
CA ARG A 171 -10.84 -12.05 3.21
C ARG A 171 -10.39 -12.92 2.05
N GLU A 172 -11.25 -13.12 1.05
CA GLU A 172 -10.91 -13.84 -0.17
C GLU A 172 -9.77 -13.18 -0.94
N GLU A 173 -9.82 -11.84 -1.11
CA GLU A 173 -8.73 -11.07 -1.75
C GLU A 173 -7.42 -11.23 -1.00
N LEU A 174 -7.45 -11.15 0.33
CA LEU A 174 -6.25 -11.32 1.16
C LEU A 174 -5.62 -12.70 0.96
N TRP A 175 -6.43 -13.77 1.04
CA TRP A 175 -5.91 -15.15 0.95
C TRP A 175 -5.61 -15.61 -0.47
N ALA A 176 -6.07 -14.90 -1.49
CA ALA A 176 -5.67 -15.14 -2.87
C ALA A 176 -4.21 -14.75 -3.16
N CYS A 177 -3.60 -13.90 -2.35
CA CYS A 177 -2.22 -13.46 -2.52
C CYS A 177 -1.22 -14.60 -2.25
N THR A 178 -0.30 -14.82 -3.19
CA THR A 178 0.78 -15.84 -3.08
C THR A 178 2.08 -15.29 -2.50
N THR A 179 2.11 -14.05 -2.04
CA THR A 179 3.29 -13.37 -1.46
C THR A 179 4.53 -13.32 -2.37
N CYS A 180 4.33 -13.32 -3.69
CA CYS A 180 5.42 -13.43 -4.68
C CYS A 180 6.20 -12.12 -4.93
N ASN A 181 5.77 -10.98 -4.38
CA ASN A 181 6.35 -9.63 -4.59
C ASN A 181 6.31 -9.07 -6.02
N ALA A 182 5.68 -9.75 -7.00
CA ALA A 182 5.61 -9.26 -8.38
C ALA A 182 4.97 -7.86 -8.48
N CYS A 183 3.99 -7.55 -7.62
CA CYS A 183 3.35 -6.24 -7.57
C CYS A 183 4.28 -5.13 -7.06
N VAL A 184 5.17 -5.44 -6.13
CA VAL A 184 6.17 -4.50 -5.59
C VAL A 184 7.25 -4.25 -6.63
N GLU A 185 7.73 -5.31 -7.30
CA GLU A 185 8.71 -5.22 -8.39
C GLU A 185 8.22 -4.37 -9.55
N ALA A 186 6.95 -4.53 -9.94
CA ALA A 186 6.35 -3.80 -11.05
C ALA A 186 6.12 -2.31 -10.77
N CYS A 187 6.22 -1.87 -9.51
CA CYS A 187 5.92 -0.49 -9.13
C CYS A 187 7.14 0.43 -9.28
N PRO A 188 7.10 1.46 -10.16
CA PRO A 188 8.24 2.36 -10.37
C PRO A 188 8.54 3.28 -9.19
N VAL A 189 7.62 3.41 -8.23
CA VAL A 189 7.76 4.24 -7.03
C VAL A 189 7.75 3.42 -5.74
N ASN A 190 8.05 2.12 -5.81
CA ASN A 190 8.23 1.21 -4.68
C ASN A 190 7.01 1.09 -3.74
N ILE A 191 5.80 1.17 -4.27
CA ILE A 191 4.58 0.92 -3.49
C ILE A 191 4.51 -0.57 -3.15
N ASP A 192 4.22 -0.88 -1.88
CA ASP A 192 4.17 -2.25 -1.35
C ASP A 192 2.75 -2.65 -0.90
N PRO A 193 1.90 -3.15 -1.82
CA PRO A 193 0.59 -3.67 -1.46
C PRO A 193 0.66 -4.94 -0.62
N LEU A 194 1.76 -5.69 -0.71
CA LEU A 194 1.94 -6.94 0.01
C LEU A 194 2.05 -6.70 1.52
N ASP A 195 2.69 -5.62 1.93
CA ASP A 195 2.82 -5.28 3.34
C ASP A 195 1.45 -5.05 4.01
N VAL A 196 0.53 -4.36 3.33
CA VAL A 196 -0.86 -4.21 3.81
C VAL A 196 -1.55 -5.56 3.92
N ILE A 197 -1.43 -6.42 2.90
CA ILE A 197 -2.03 -7.77 2.90
C ILE A 197 -1.50 -8.61 4.07
N LEU A 198 -0.19 -8.56 4.33
CA LEU A 198 0.42 -9.34 5.41
C LEU A 198 -0.03 -8.85 6.79
N GLN A 199 -0.08 -7.54 7.03
CA GLN A 199 -0.58 -6.99 8.28
C GLN A 199 -2.04 -7.37 8.52
N MET A 200 -2.89 -7.35 7.49
CA MET A 200 -4.29 -7.76 7.61
C MET A 200 -4.42 -9.28 7.85
N ARG A 201 -3.57 -10.12 7.24
CA ARG A 201 -3.51 -11.55 7.54
C ARG A 201 -3.04 -11.83 8.97
N GLN A 202 -2.06 -11.08 9.47
CA GLN A 202 -1.61 -11.18 10.86
C GLN A 202 -2.77 -10.92 11.82
N TYR A 203 -3.56 -9.86 11.57
CA TYR A 203 -4.75 -9.57 12.35
C TYR A 203 -5.76 -10.73 12.32
N LEU A 204 -6.09 -11.26 11.14
CA LEU A 204 -7.03 -12.38 10.99
C LEU A 204 -6.60 -13.63 11.73
N VAL A 205 -5.30 -13.94 11.73
CA VAL A 205 -4.78 -15.16 12.36
C VAL A 205 -4.64 -14.99 13.86
N MET A 206 -4.07 -13.87 14.32
CA MET A 206 -3.68 -13.69 15.72
C MET A 206 -4.80 -13.14 16.61
N GLU A 207 -5.64 -12.25 16.05
CA GLU A 207 -6.72 -11.63 16.81
C GLU A 207 -8.07 -12.35 16.62
N GLU A 208 -8.38 -12.77 15.38
CA GLU A 208 -9.66 -13.37 15.09
C GLU A 208 -9.61 -14.91 14.98
N SER A 209 -8.42 -15.53 14.95
CA SER A 209 -8.24 -16.98 14.69
C SER A 209 -8.96 -17.45 13.42
N ALA A 210 -9.07 -16.58 12.43
CA ALA A 210 -9.90 -16.74 11.24
C ALA A 210 -9.07 -17.05 9.98
N ALA A 211 -8.05 -17.90 10.09
CA ALA A 211 -7.34 -18.42 8.93
C ALA A 211 -8.21 -19.45 8.17
N PRO A 212 -8.04 -19.59 6.83
CA PRO A 212 -8.68 -20.65 6.08
C PRO A 212 -8.37 -22.04 6.67
N SER A 213 -9.34 -22.96 6.64
CA SER A 213 -9.21 -24.29 7.23
C SER A 213 -7.96 -25.06 6.73
N THR A 214 -7.62 -24.91 5.45
CA THR A 214 -6.41 -25.52 4.87
C THR A 214 -5.13 -24.96 5.46
N VAL A 215 -5.10 -23.66 5.76
CA VAL A 215 -3.96 -23.01 6.42
C VAL A 215 -3.85 -23.45 7.87
N ASN A 216 -4.97 -23.54 8.60
CA ASN A 216 -4.99 -24.03 9.98
C ASN A 216 -4.49 -25.49 10.08
N VAL A 217 -4.89 -26.35 9.14
CA VAL A 217 -4.37 -27.73 9.08
C VAL A 217 -2.87 -27.75 8.81
N ALA A 218 -2.39 -26.92 7.87
CA ALA A 218 -0.96 -26.84 7.57
C ALA A 218 -0.16 -26.31 8.77
N MET A 219 -0.68 -25.27 9.48
CA MET A 219 -0.04 -24.73 10.69
C MET A 219 0.04 -25.79 11.80
N GLY A 220 -1.06 -26.49 12.09
CA GLY A 220 -1.06 -27.57 13.06
C GLY A 220 -0.13 -28.73 12.68
N ASN A 221 -0.01 -29.06 11.40
CA ASN A 221 0.96 -30.05 10.95
C ASN A 221 2.41 -29.58 11.12
N ILE A 222 2.69 -28.29 10.84
CA ILE A 222 4.03 -27.72 11.07
C ILE A 222 4.40 -27.79 12.55
N GLU A 223 3.47 -27.46 13.43
CA GLU A 223 3.67 -27.48 14.88
C GLU A 223 3.95 -28.90 15.39
N ASN A 224 3.14 -29.87 14.98
CA ASN A 224 3.21 -31.24 15.52
C ASN A 224 4.20 -32.14 14.76
N ASN A 225 4.40 -31.94 13.46
CA ASN A 225 5.19 -32.80 12.58
C ASN A 225 6.39 -32.07 11.96
N ALA A 226 6.55 -30.75 12.20
CA ALA A 226 7.52 -29.86 11.54
C ALA A 226 7.43 -29.90 10.00
N ALA A 227 6.24 -30.18 9.43
CA ALA A 227 5.94 -30.16 7.99
C ALA A 227 4.48 -29.75 7.76
N PRO A 228 4.12 -29.13 6.61
CA PRO A 228 2.77 -28.64 6.37
C PRO A 228 1.72 -29.73 6.10
N TRP A 229 2.10 -31.01 6.06
CA TRP A 229 1.23 -32.15 5.88
C TRP A 229 1.44 -33.21 7.00
N ALA A 230 0.43 -34.00 7.25
CA ALA A 230 0.43 -35.05 8.30
C ALA A 230 1.29 -36.25 7.87
N TYR A 231 2.61 -36.07 7.84
CA TYR A 231 3.56 -37.11 7.52
C TYR A 231 4.59 -37.27 8.66
N PRO A 232 4.76 -38.46 9.26
CA PRO A 232 5.68 -38.64 10.37
C PRO A 232 7.10 -38.22 10.03
N GLN A 233 7.77 -37.58 10.98
CA GLN A 233 9.13 -37.10 10.77
C GLN A 233 10.11 -38.25 10.49
N ALA A 234 9.88 -39.42 11.08
CA ALA A 234 10.67 -40.63 10.88
C ALA A 234 10.64 -41.15 9.43
N ASP A 235 9.52 -40.93 8.72
CA ASP A 235 9.31 -41.47 7.38
C ASP A 235 9.78 -40.55 6.26
N ARG A 236 10.24 -39.34 6.62
CA ARG A 236 10.67 -38.32 5.61
C ARG A 236 11.86 -38.75 4.77
N GLY A 237 12.71 -39.60 5.31
CA GLY A 237 13.90 -40.12 4.64
C GLY A 237 13.67 -41.38 3.79
N ASN A 238 12.46 -41.96 3.80
CA ASN A 238 12.20 -43.26 3.14
C ASN A 238 12.43 -43.21 1.62
N TRP A 239 12.22 -42.06 0.99
CA TRP A 239 12.46 -41.84 -0.45
C TRP A 239 13.95 -41.96 -0.84
N ILE A 240 14.90 -41.82 0.12
CA ILE A 240 16.33 -41.94 -0.13
C ILE A 240 16.70 -43.42 -0.40
N ASN A 241 15.92 -44.33 0.18
CA ASN A 241 16.19 -45.78 0.12
C ASN A 241 15.23 -46.53 -0.82
N SER A 242 14.34 -45.79 -1.51
CA SER A 242 13.48 -46.32 -2.55
C SER A 242 14.11 -46.10 -3.93
#